data_651ca439de0b6cb1c78f465ff665db04
#
_entry.id   651ca439de0b6cb1c78f465ff665db04
#
_cell.length_a   1.000
_cell.length_b   1.000
_cell.length_c   1.000
_cell.angle_alpha   90.00
_cell.angle_beta   90.00
_cell.angle_gamma   90.00
#
_symmetry.space_group_name_H-M   'P 1'
#
loop_
_entity.id
_entity.type
_entity.pdbx_description
1 polymer ?
#
loop_
_entity_poly.entity_id
_entity_poly.type
_entity_poly.pdbx_seq_one_letter_code
_entity_poly.pdbx_strand_id
1 'polypeptide(L)'
;PLVTDMYLPSLPSMTDYFGTQASMVQLGLTSSMIGLALGQLFFGPLSDWYGRRPPLLVAMSLFIVSTVCCIFSATIEGFIFFRLIQGIAGAGGIVVSRSIATDRFTGKELAKAMAIIGAINGIAPVASPVLGGFLTDSIGWEGIFIVLLILGVLLLFSNLHFKESLSVDNRKRGNLKSLVSGFGIVLKNRRYVYYVLQMGFAMGVL
;
A
#
# COMPACT_ATOMS: atom_id res chain seq x y z
N PRO A 1 2.30 -4.81 -4.57
CA PRO A 1 2.80 -6.12 -5.05
C PRO A 1 3.87 -6.71 -4.12
N LEU A 2 5.06 -6.07 -3.90
CA LEU A 2 6.13 -6.67 -3.08
C LEU A 2 5.64 -7.11 -1.69
N VAL A 3 4.87 -6.29 -0.99
CA VAL A 3 4.35 -6.57 0.36
C VAL A 3 3.38 -7.76 0.42
N THR A 4 2.67 -8.02 -0.68
CA THR A 4 1.67 -9.09 -0.79
C THR A 4 2.25 -10.36 -1.40
N ASP A 5 3.02 -10.22 -2.46
CA ASP A 5 3.37 -11.34 -3.33
C ASP A 5 4.66 -12.05 -2.86
N MET A 6 5.60 -11.34 -2.20
CA MET A 6 6.75 -11.96 -1.55
C MET A 6 6.36 -12.85 -0.35
N TYR A 7 5.19 -12.62 0.21
CA TYR A 7 4.68 -13.34 1.38
C TYR A 7 4.19 -14.76 1.03
N LEU A 8 3.72 -15.00 -0.20
CA LEU A 8 3.08 -16.26 -0.58
C LEU A 8 3.97 -17.51 -0.38
N PRO A 9 5.26 -17.51 -0.77
CA PRO A 9 6.13 -18.67 -0.57
C PRO A 9 6.41 -18.99 0.90
N SER A 10 6.26 -18.02 1.81
CA SER A 10 6.54 -18.21 3.24
C SER A 10 5.37 -18.78 4.04
N LEU A 11 4.20 -18.99 3.43
CA LEU A 11 3.02 -19.51 4.12
C LEU A 11 3.28 -20.82 4.91
N PRO A 12 3.98 -21.85 4.35
CA PRO A 12 4.24 -23.08 5.11
C PRO A 12 5.09 -22.83 6.35
N SER A 13 6.21 -22.12 6.22
CA SER A 13 7.12 -21.84 7.35
C SER A 13 6.47 -21.00 8.43
N MET A 14 5.58 -20.08 8.07
CA MET A 14 4.81 -19.30 9.02
C MET A 14 3.74 -20.13 9.74
N THR A 15 3.13 -21.11 9.04
CA THR A 15 2.19 -22.05 9.64
C THR A 15 2.86 -22.85 10.75
N ASP A 16 4.07 -23.34 10.50
CA ASP A 16 4.89 -24.07 11.48
C ASP A 16 5.32 -23.17 12.65
N TYR A 17 5.79 -21.94 12.33
CA TYR A 17 6.25 -20.98 13.34
C TYR A 17 5.15 -20.57 14.33
N PHE A 18 3.96 -20.26 13.84
CA PHE A 18 2.83 -19.85 14.69
C PHE A 18 2.03 -21.05 15.24
N GLY A 19 2.33 -22.28 14.85
CA GLY A 19 1.58 -23.49 15.26
C GLY A 19 0.10 -23.41 14.90
N THR A 20 -0.23 -22.87 13.72
CA THR A 20 -1.60 -22.57 13.32
C THR A 20 -1.95 -23.19 11.96
N GLN A 21 -3.16 -22.99 11.50
CA GLN A 21 -3.60 -23.45 10.17
C GLN A 21 -3.19 -22.47 9.07
N ALA A 22 -2.95 -22.98 7.87
CA ALA A 22 -2.62 -22.15 6.70
C ALA A 22 -3.67 -21.07 6.41
N SER A 23 -4.95 -21.32 6.71
CA SER A 23 -6.04 -20.36 6.59
C SER A 23 -5.83 -19.11 7.47
N MET A 24 -5.31 -19.27 8.68
CA MET A 24 -5.01 -18.15 9.59
C MET A 24 -3.85 -17.31 9.06
N VAL A 25 -2.82 -17.95 8.52
CA VAL A 25 -1.70 -17.23 7.91
C VAL A 25 -2.17 -16.46 6.64
N GLN A 26 -3.05 -17.05 5.84
CA GLN A 26 -3.67 -16.37 4.69
C GLN A 26 -4.53 -15.17 5.08
N LEU A 27 -5.13 -15.17 6.28
CA LEU A 27 -5.82 -13.98 6.81
C LEU A 27 -4.87 -12.79 6.99
N GLY A 28 -3.58 -13.01 7.22
CA GLY A 28 -2.58 -11.94 7.22
C GLY A 28 -2.46 -11.23 5.86
N LEU A 29 -2.54 -11.99 4.74
CA LEU A 29 -2.60 -11.43 3.40
C LEU A 29 -3.90 -10.64 3.18
N THR A 30 -5.04 -11.27 3.47
CA THR A 30 -6.37 -10.66 3.34
C THR A 30 -6.48 -9.38 4.16
N SER A 31 -5.98 -9.40 5.40
CA SER A 31 -5.95 -8.26 6.32
C SER A 31 -5.16 -7.09 5.73
N SER A 32 -3.97 -7.36 5.15
CA SER A 32 -3.18 -6.31 4.52
C SER A 32 -3.86 -5.72 3.27
N MET A 33 -4.59 -6.54 2.49
CA MET A 33 -5.36 -6.06 1.34
C MET A 33 -6.56 -5.20 1.76
N ILE A 34 -7.26 -5.59 2.83
CA ILE A 34 -8.33 -4.77 3.43
C ILE A 34 -7.74 -3.45 3.94
N GLY A 35 -6.60 -3.51 4.63
CA GLY A 35 -5.86 -2.32 5.06
C GLY A 35 -5.50 -1.39 3.91
N LEU A 36 -5.01 -1.96 2.81
CA LEU A 36 -4.68 -1.23 1.59
C LEU A 36 -5.90 -0.51 1.01
N ALA A 37 -7.04 -1.20 0.92
CA ALA A 37 -8.29 -0.62 0.42
C ALA A 37 -8.79 0.52 1.32
N LEU A 38 -8.83 0.30 2.63
CA LEU A 38 -9.22 1.32 3.61
C LEU A 38 -8.27 2.53 3.57
N GLY A 39 -6.96 2.29 3.55
CA GLY A 39 -5.97 3.36 3.52
C GLY A 39 -6.09 4.26 2.29
N GLN A 40 -6.44 3.70 1.13
CA GLN A 40 -6.66 4.50 -0.09
C GLN A 40 -7.80 5.51 0.07
N LEU A 41 -8.86 5.15 0.80
CA LEU A 41 -9.99 6.04 1.06
C LEU A 41 -9.59 7.24 1.94
N PHE A 42 -8.63 7.07 2.83
CA PHE A 42 -8.20 8.12 3.76
C PHE A 42 -7.04 8.95 3.22
N PHE A 43 -5.99 8.31 2.69
CA PHE A 43 -4.79 9.02 2.26
C PHE A 43 -5.00 9.92 1.04
N GLY A 44 -5.95 9.61 0.16
CA GLY A 44 -6.31 10.47 -0.96
C GLY A 44 -6.71 11.87 -0.49
N PRO A 45 -7.83 12.01 0.20
CA PRO A 45 -8.30 13.30 0.73
C PRO A 45 -7.32 13.95 1.71
N LEU A 46 -6.65 13.18 2.57
CA LEU A 46 -5.66 13.71 3.50
C LEU A 46 -4.54 14.44 2.74
N SER A 47 -4.07 13.86 1.64
CA SER A 47 -3.01 14.45 0.82
C SER A 47 -3.47 15.69 0.05
N ASP A 48 -4.77 15.82 -0.26
CA ASP A 48 -5.36 17.01 -0.84
C ASP A 48 -5.52 18.17 0.17
N TRP A 49 -5.74 17.83 1.45
CA TRP A 49 -5.94 18.84 2.51
C TRP A 49 -4.65 19.36 3.11
N TYR A 50 -3.73 18.44 3.46
CA TYR A 50 -2.50 18.78 4.18
C TYR A 50 -1.28 18.95 3.28
N GLY A 51 -1.42 18.67 1.99
CA GLY A 51 -0.30 18.57 1.05
C GLY A 51 0.20 17.14 0.93
N ARG A 52 1.12 16.90 0.00
CA ARG A 52 1.58 15.53 -0.34
C ARG A 52 2.58 14.99 0.67
N ARG A 53 3.50 15.85 1.11
CA ARG A 53 4.62 15.45 1.96
C ARG A 53 4.21 14.94 3.35
N PRO A 54 3.38 15.64 4.17
CA PRO A 54 3.07 15.18 5.51
C PRO A 54 2.37 13.81 5.56
N PRO A 55 1.30 13.54 4.78
CA PRO A 55 0.66 12.24 4.78
C PRO A 55 1.58 11.12 4.27
N LEU A 56 2.50 11.42 3.33
CA LEU A 56 3.47 10.46 2.84
C LEU A 56 4.46 10.06 3.93
N LEU A 57 5.01 11.01 4.68
CA LEU A 57 5.92 10.74 5.79
C LEU A 57 5.23 9.94 6.90
N VAL A 58 3.98 10.30 7.26
CA VAL A 58 3.19 9.54 8.23
C VAL A 58 2.97 8.10 7.74
N ALA A 59 2.59 7.92 6.48
CA ALA A 59 2.39 6.61 5.89
C ALA A 59 3.68 5.77 5.92
N MET A 60 4.82 6.33 5.52
CA MET A 60 6.10 5.61 5.54
C MET A 60 6.54 5.25 6.96
N SER A 61 6.39 6.16 7.92
CA SER A 61 6.69 5.89 9.33
C SER A 61 5.81 4.78 9.90
N LEU A 62 4.51 4.84 9.62
CA LEU A 62 3.56 3.80 10.04
C LEU A 62 3.88 2.45 9.39
N PHE A 63 4.29 2.44 8.12
CA PHE A 63 4.74 1.24 7.41
C PHE A 63 5.95 0.60 8.08
N ILE A 64 6.95 1.40 8.44
CA ILE A 64 8.17 0.92 9.14
C ILE A 64 7.80 0.33 10.49
N VAL A 65 7.03 1.06 11.31
CA VAL A 65 6.61 0.58 12.65
C VAL A 65 5.82 -0.71 12.56
N SER A 66 4.81 -0.77 11.68
CA SER A 66 4.01 -1.99 11.51
C SER A 66 4.81 -3.16 10.97
N THR A 67 5.79 -2.91 10.09
CA THR A 67 6.71 -3.95 9.59
C THR A 67 7.58 -4.52 10.72
N VAL A 68 8.14 -3.66 11.57
CA VAL A 68 8.88 -4.09 12.77
C VAL A 68 7.98 -4.92 13.69
N CYS A 69 6.74 -4.47 13.94
CA CYS A 69 5.80 -5.22 14.76
C CYS A 69 5.43 -6.58 14.13
N CYS A 70 5.36 -6.69 12.80
CA CYS A 70 5.17 -7.99 12.13
C CYS A 70 6.33 -8.94 12.40
N ILE A 71 7.58 -8.47 12.34
CA ILE A 71 8.78 -9.28 12.59
C ILE A 71 8.77 -9.85 14.03
N PHE A 72 8.40 -9.02 15.00
CA PHE A 72 8.39 -9.41 16.42
C PHE A 72 7.06 -9.97 16.91
N SER A 73 6.14 -10.32 16.02
CA SER A 73 4.84 -10.90 16.42
C SER A 73 5.02 -12.32 16.95
N ALA A 74 4.64 -12.53 18.21
CA ALA A 74 4.66 -13.83 18.84
C ALA A 74 3.38 -14.65 18.56
N THR A 75 2.28 -14.01 18.14
CA THR A 75 0.98 -14.64 17.88
C THR A 75 0.47 -14.30 16.49
N ILE A 76 -0.29 -15.22 15.89
CA ILE A 76 -0.85 -15.02 14.56
C ILE A 76 -1.87 -13.87 14.54
N GLU A 77 -2.65 -13.66 15.60
CA GLU A 77 -3.62 -12.57 15.71
C GLU A 77 -2.92 -11.21 15.72
N GLY A 78 -1.83 -11.09 16.48
CA GLY A 78 -0.98 -9.90 16.49
C GLY A 78 -0.39 -9.61 15.13
N PHE A 79 0.12 -10.64 14.45
CA PHE A 79 0.63 -10.54 13.10
C PHE A 79 -0.45 -10.06 12.13
N ILE A 80 -1.65 -10.65 12.12
CA ILE A 80 -2.79 -10.25 11.27
C ILE A 80 -3.16 -8.78 11.52
N PHE A 81 -3.19 -8.35 12.77
CA PHE A 81 -3.47 -6.96 13.13
C PHE A 81 -2.41 -5.99 12.57
N PHE A 82 -1.12 -6.30 12.74
CA PHE A 82 -0.06 -5.45 12.20
C PHE A 82 0.00 -5.46 10.68
N ARG A 83 -0.40 -6.54 10.02
CA ARG A 83 -0.58 -6.61 8.58
C ARG A 83 -1.68 -5.66 8.08
N LEU A 84 -2.78 -5.52 8.83
CA LEU A 84 -3.81 -4.53 8.52
C LEU A 84 -3.24 -3.11 8.53
N ILE A 85 -2.50 -2.76 9.58
CA ILE A 85 -1.86 -1.44 9.72
C ILE A 85 -0.83 -1.21 8.61
N GLN A 86 -0.01 -2.22 8.31
CA GLN A 86 0.97 -2.17 7.23
C GLN A 86 0.30 -1.94 5.87
N GLY A 87 -0.85 -2.57 5.61
CA GLY A 87 -1.65 -2.35 4.41
C GLY A 87 -2.17 -0.91 4.32
N ILE A 88 -2.75 -0.39 5.41
CA ILE A 88 -3.21 1.01 5.49
C ILE A 88 -2.05 1.96 5.16
N ALA A 89 -0.90 1.74 5.76
CA ALA A 89 0.30 2.55 5.55
C ALA A 89 0.80 2.47 4.09
N GLY A 90 0.85 1.28 3.51
CA GLY A 90 1.25 1.06 2.11
C GLY A 90 0.36 1.80 1.11
N ALA A 91 -0.92 1.95 1.42
CA ALA A 91 -1.86 2.73 0.61
C ALA A 91 -1.44 4.20 0.46
N GLY A 92 -0.93 4.81 1.54
CA GLY A 92 -0.46 6.19 1.51
C GLY A 92 0.66 6.39 0.49
N GLY A 93 1.62 5.46 0.43
CA GLY A 93 2.68 5.48 -0.58
C GLY A 93 2.14 5.42 -2.01
N ILE A 94 1.19 4.51 -2.28
CA ILE A 94 0.60 4.34 -3.62
C ILE A 94 -0.21 5.56 -4.05
N VAL A 95 -1.09 6.05 -3.18
CA VAL A 95 -2.00 7.16 -3.53
C VAL A 95 -1.23 8.45 -3.69
N VAL A 96 -0.37 8.78 -2.72
CA VAL A 96 0.34 10.06 -2.73
C VAL A 96 1.37 10.13 -3.86
N SER A 97 2.07 9.02 -4.17
CA SER A 97 3.02 9.01 -5.30
C SER A 97 2.34 9.28 -6.65
N ARG A 98 1.15 8.72 -6.88
CA ARG A 98 0.35 9.01 -8.09
C ARG A 98 -0.11 10.46 -8.12
N SER A 99 -0.55 11.00 -6.99
CA SER A 99 -0.93 12.41 -6.88
C SER A 99 0.25 13.35 -7.16
N ILE A 100 1.45 13.04 -6.65
CA ILE A 100 2.66 13.81 -6.94
C ILE A 100 2.97 13.80 -8.45
N ALA A 101 2.80 12.66 -9.11
CA ALA A 101 3.01 12.57 -10.56
C ALA A 101 2.03 13.46 -11.32
N THR A 102 0.74 13.50 -10.94
CA THR A 102 -0.26 14.39 -11.56
C THR A 102 -0.05 15.87 -11.24
N ASP A 103 0.54 16.19 -10.09
CA ASP A 103 0.85 17.57 -9.72
C ASP A 103 2.06 18.14 -10.49
N ARG A 104 3.02 17.26 -10.87
CA ARG A 104 4.29 17.67 -11.48
C ARG A 104 4.36 17.54 -12.99
N PHE A 105 3.61 16.60 -13.55
CA PHE A 105 3.67 16.27 -14.97
C PHE A 105 2.33 16.48 -15.64
N THR A 106 2.35 16.85 -16.93
CA THR A 106 1.16 17.03 -17.76
C THR A 106 1.35 16.38 -19.13
N GLY A 107 0.26 16.11 -19.82
CA GLY A 107 0.28 15.61 -21.19
C GLY A 107 1.13 14.33 -21.36
N LYS A 108 2.08 14.36 -22.29
CA LYS A 108 2.95 13.23 -22.64
C LYS A 108 3.87 12.79 -21.49
N GLU A 109 4.35 13.74 -20.68
CA GLU A 109 5.23 13.44 -19.54
C GLU A 109 4.47 12.70 -18.44
N LEU A 110 3.23 13.10 -18.16
CA LEU A 110 2.36 12.37 -17.22
C LEU A 110 2.08 10.97 -17.73
N ALA A 111 1.77 10.80 -19.00
CA ALA A 111 1.55 9.49 -19.60
C ALA A 111 2.78 8.58 -19.44
N LYS A 112 3.99 9.13 -19.69
CA LYS A 112 5.25 8.39 -19.50
C LYS A 112 5.48 8.02 -18.04
N ALA A 113 5.26 8.93 -17.09
CA ALA A 113 5.40 8.65 -15.66
C ALA A 113 4.42 7.55 -15.21
N MET A 114 3.16 7.64 -15.63
CA MET A 114 2.16 6.61 -15.32
C MET A 114 2.46 5.26 -15.97
N ALA A 115 3.02 5.25 -17.19
CA ALA A 115 3.45 4.02 -17.85
C ALA A 115 4.60 3.34 -17.09
N ILE A 116 5.57 4.10 -16.57
CA ILE A 116 6.68 3.57 -15.75
C ILE A 116 6.12 2.97 -14.45
N ILE A 117 5.23 3.68 -13.75
CA ILE A 117 4.56 3.17 -12.54
C ILE A 117 3.80 1.88 -12.86
N GLY A 118 3.08 1.85 -13.98
CA GLY A 118 2.37 0.67 -14.45
C GLY A 118 3.29 -0.51 -14.76
N ALA A 119 4.41 -0.28 -15.44
CA ALA A 119 5.41 -1.30 -15.75
C ALA A 119 6.02 -1.91 -14.48
N ILE A 120 6.38 -1.08 -13.50
CA ILE A 120 6.90 -1.55 -12.21
C ILE A 120 5.84 -2.40 -11.49
N ASN A 121 4.58 -1.95 -11.48
CA ASN A 121 3.49 -2.73 -10.86
C ASN A 121 3.18 -4.04 -11.60
N GLY A 122 3.44 -4.12 -12.91
CA GLY A 122 3.28 -5.35 -13.69
C GLY A 122 4.44 -6.35 -13.51
N ILE A 123 5.67 -5.86 -13.34
CA ILE A 123 6.85 -6.72 -13.15
C ILE A 123 6.93 -7.24 -11.70
N ALA A 124 6.54 -6.43 -10.72
CA ALA A 124 6.66 -6.76 -9.32
C ALA A 124 5.97 -8.08 -8.92
N PRO A 125 4.75 -8.42 -9.35
CA PRO A 125 4.11 -9.69 -9.04
C PRO A 125 4.87 -10.93 -9.56
N VAL A 126 5.60 -10.78 -10.65
CA VAL A 126 6.41 -11.87 -11.22
C VAL A 126 7.71 -12.07 -10.44
N ALA A 127 8.37 -10.97 -10.08
CA ALA A 127 9.64 -11.00 -9.34
C ALA A 127 9.46 -11.30 -7.85
N SER A 128 8.35 -10.86 -7.25
CA SER A 128 8.12 -10.95 -5.80
C SER A 128 8.12 -12.38 -5.25
N PRO A 129 7.40 -13.35 -5.84
CA PRO A 129 7.41 -14.73 -5.32
C PRO A 129 8.80 -15.38 -5.40
N VAL A 130 9.56 -15.10 -6.47
CA VAL A 130 10.92 -15.62 -6.63
C VAL A 130 11.85 -15.08 -5.54
N LEU A 131 11.81 -13.77 -5.32
CA LEU A 131 12.57 -13.14 -4.23
C LEU A 131 12.09 -13.62 -2.86
N GLY A 132 10.78 -13.74 -2.66
CA GLY A 132 10.19 -14.23 -1.42
C GLY A 132 10.60 -15.67 -1.09
N GLY A 133 10.59 -16.58 -2.08
CA GLY A 133 11.06 -17.94 -1.92
C GLY A 133 12.54 -17.99 -1.52
N PHE A 134 13.41 -17.31 -2.27
CA PHE A 134 14.83 -17.23 -1.97
C PHE A 134 15.13 -16.70 -0.55
N LEU A 135 14.41 -15.66 -0.13
CA LEU A 135 14.57 -15.09 1.22
C LEU A 135 14.08 -16.06 2.30
N THR A 136 12.94 -16.72 2.08
CA THR A 136 12.39 -17.68 3.02
C THR A 136 13.32 -18.88 3.22
N ASP A 137 13.92 -19.39 2.15
CA ASP A 137 14.86 -20.51 2.20
C ASP A 137 16.20 -20.13 2.84
N SER A 138 16.63 -18.87 2.70
CA SER A 138 17.95 -18.40 3.16
C SER A 138 17.94 -17.92 4.62
N ILE A 139 16.94 -17.13 5.02
CA ILE A 139 16.90 -16.42 6.31
C ILE A 139 15.53 -16.50 7.01
N GLY A 140 14.64 -17.39 6.55
CA GLY A 140 13.31 -17.55 7.10
C GLY A 140 12.30 -16.51 6.59
N TRP A 141 11.05 -16.66 7.03
CA TRP A 141 9.94 -15.80 6.64
C TRP A 141 10.15 -14.32 7.10
N GLU A 142 10.83 -14.11 8.22
CA GLU A 142 11.20 -12.79 8.75
C GLU A 142 12.07 -12.00 7.76
N GLY A 143 12.86 -12.69 6.97
CA GLY A 143 13.72 -12.09 5.96
C GLY A 143 12.97 -11.24 4.95
N ILE A 144 11.74 -11.62 4.61
CA ILE A 144 10.86 -10.81 3.73
C ILE A 144 10.57 -9.47 4.38
N PHE A 145 10.18 -9.48 5.67
CA PHE A 145 9.84 -8.25 6.40
C PHE A 145 11.08 -7.38 6.67
N ILE A 146 12.26 -7.98 6.85
CA ILE A 146 13.54 -7.26 6.97
C ILE A 146 13.84 -6.51 5.68
N VAL A 147 13.70 -7.14 4.52
CA VAL A 147 13.88 -6.47 3.22
C VAL A 147 12.86 -5.34 3.03
N LEU A 148 11.58 -5.58 3.37
CA LEU A 148 10.54 -4.55 3.32
C LEU A 148 10.85 -3.38 4.28
N LEU A 149 11.39 -3.67 5.45
CA LEU A 149 11.83 -2.66 6.43
C LEU A 149 12.95 -1.79 5.85
N ILE A 150 14.00 -2.40 5.29
CA ILE A 150 15.12 -1.70 4.66
C ILE A 150 14.62 -0.79 3.53
N LEU A 151 13.76 -1.31 2.65
CA LEU A 151 13.15 -0.53 1.57
C LEU A 151 12.30 0.62 2.12
N GLY A 152 11.52 0.38 3.17
CA GLY A 152 10.70 1.39 3.83
C GLY A 152 11.55 2.54 4.41
N VAL A 153 12.66 2.19 5.07
CA VAL A 153 13.62 3.16 5.63
C VAL A 153 14.28 3.97 4.52
N LEU A 154 14.76 3.34 3.46
CA LEU A 154 15.36 4.03 2.31
C LEU A 154 14.37 5.00 1.65
N LEU A 155 13.10 4.57 1.48
CA LEU A 155 12.04 5.42 0.95
C LEU A 155 11.73 6.58 1.90
N LEU A 156 11.70 6.36 3.21
CA LEU A 156 11.48 7.43 4.19
C LEU A 156 12.58 8.48 4.09
N PHE A 157 13.86 8.07 4.08
CA PHE A 157 14.98 9.00 3.92
C PHE A 157 14.94 9.77 2.60
N SER A 158 14.61 9.11 1.50
CA SER A 158 14.42 9.77 0.20
C SER A 158 13.31 10.83 0.27
N ASN A 159 12.20 10.53 0.95
CA ASN A 159 11.06 11.44 1.08
C ASN A 159 11.29 12.59 2.07
N LEU A 160 12.25 12.48 3.00
CA LEU A 160 12.64 13.61 3.86
C LEU A 160 13.20 14.78 3.06
N HIS A 161 13.89 14.50 1.95
CA HIS A 161 14.45 15.53 1.05
C HIS A 161 13.43 16.00 -0.02
N PHE A 162 12.27 15.36 -0.09
CA PHE A 162 11.23 15.72 -1.05
C PHE A 162 10.60 17.07 -0.70
N LYS A 163 10.60 17.99 -1.68
CA LYS A 163 9.91 19.27 -1.57
C LYS A 163 8.42 19.11 -1.89
N GLU A 164 7.57 19.77 -1.10
CA GLU A 164 6.12 19.74 -1.30
C GLU A 164 5.75 20.07 -2.76
N SER A 165 4.89 19.27 -3.36
CA SER A 165 4.45 19.46 -4.75
C SER A 165 3.13 20.21 -4.85
N LEU A 166 2.30 20.17 -3.80
CA LEU A 166 1.00 20.87 -3.79
C LEU A 166 1.13 22.23 -3.11
N SER A 167 0.96 23.31 -3.88
CA SER A 167 0.96 24.67 -3.32
C SER A 167 -0.18 24.85 -2.31
N VAL A 168 0.03 25.73 -1.33
CA VAL A 168 -0.95 26.01 -0.28
C VAL A 168 -2.29 26.47 -0.85
N ASP A 169 -2.26 27.26 -1.94
CA ASP A 169 -3.45 27.79 -2.59
C ASP A 169 -4.30 26.69 -3.28
N ASN A 170 -3.66 25.60 -3.69
CA ASN A 170 -4.32 24.48 -4.37
C ASN A 170 -4.82 23.41 -3.39
N ARG A 171 -4.56 23.55 -2.08
CA ARG A 171 -5.06 22.61 -1.08
C ARG A 171 -6.56 22.76 -0.91
N LYS A 172 -7.25 21.63 -0.97
CA LYS A 172 -8.69 21.62 -0.70
C LYS A 172 -8.94 21.84 0.79
N ARG A 173 -9.85 22.76 1.12
CA ARG A 173 -10.37 22.88 2.49
C ARG A 173 -11.46 21.82 2.66
N GLY A 174 -11.22 20.83 3.49
CA GLY A 174 -12.18 19.75 3.73
C GLY A 174 -12.15 19.29 5.20
N ASN A 175 -13.20 18.58 5.56
CA ASN A 175 -13.31 17.88 6.85
C ASN A 175 -13.83 16.45 6.61
N LEU A 176 -13.88 15.64 7.65
CA LEU A 176 -14.37 14.26 7.56
C LEU A 176 -15.81 14.17 6.98
N LYS A 177 -16.67 15.18 7.25
CA LYS A 177 -18.02 15.25 6.66
C LYS A 177 -17.97 15.44 5.14
N SER A 178 -17.05 16.27 4.64
CA SER A 178 -16.88 16.50 3.20
C SER A 178 -16.36 15.25 2.49
N LEU A 179 -15.59 14.43 3.19
CA LEU A 179 -15.09 13.14 2.69
C LEU A 179 -16.26 12.17 2.48
N VAL A 180 -17.08 11.96 3.51
CA VAL A 180 -18.25 11.06 3.42
C VAL A 180 -19.26 11.55 2.39
N SER A 181 -19.52 12.86 2.33
CA SER A 181 -20.43 13.43 1.31
C SER A 181 -19.87 13.29 -0.10
N GLY A 182 -18.56 13.44 -0.28
CA GLY A 182 -17.88 13.22 -1.57
C GLY A 182 -18.04 11.80 -2.08
N PHE A 183 -17.84 10.80 -1.23
CA PHE A 183 -18.13 9.40 -1.58
C PHE A 183 -19.62 9.17 -1.94
N GLY A 184 -20.55 9.80 -1.19
CA GLY A 184 -21.97 9.72 -1.49
C GLY A 184 -22.33 10.28 -2.88
N ILE A 185 -21.69 11.37 -3.30
CA ILE A 185 -21.89 11.95 -4.64
C ILE A 185 -21.34 11.02 -5.73
N VAL A 186 -20.15 10.45 -5.51
CA VAL A 186 -19.51 9.54 -6.47
C VAL A 186 -20.33 8.25 -6.64
N LEU A 187 -20.81 7.67 -5.54
CA LEU A 187 -21.63 6.46 -5.54
C LEU A 187 -23.01 6.68 -6.17
N LYS A 188 -23.56 7.90 -6.16
CA LYS A 188 -24.80 8.23 -6.87
C LYS A 188 -24.64 8.32 -8.38
N ASN A 189 -23.42 8.49 -8.87
CA ASN A 189 -23.15 8.54 -10.30
C ASN A 189 -23.12 7.13 -10.89
N ARG A 190 -24.23 6.69 -11.50
CA ARG A 190 -24.39 5.35 -12.09
C ARG A 190 -23.29 4.99 -13.11
N ARG A 191 -22.84 5.96 -13.92
CA ARG A 191 -21.77 5.73 -14.91
C ARG A 191 -20.45 5.41 -14.21
N TYR A 192 -20.11 6.16 -13.17
CA TYR A 192 -18.90 5.92 -12.40
C TYR A 192 -18.93 4.55 -11.74
N VAL A 193 -20.02 4.21 -11.07
CA VAL A 193 -20.21 2.90 -10.41
C VAL A 193 -20.09 1.75 -11.43
N TYR A 194 -20.67 1.91 -12.62
CA TYR A 194 -20.55 0.91 -13.69
C TYR A 194 -19.08 0.68 -14.09
N TYR A 195 -18.31 1.74 -14.35
CA TYR A 195 -16.90 1.61 -14.71
C TYR A 195 -16.04 1.03 -13.59
N VAL A 196 -16.30 1.41 -12.34
CA VAL A 196 -15.60 0.87 -11.18
C VAL A 196 -15.87 -0.63 -11.01
N LEU A 197 -17.14 -1.05 -11.15
CA LEU A 197 -17.50 -2.46 -11.10
C LEU A 197 -16.85 -3.24 -12.26
N GLN A 198 -16.92 -2.72 -13.48
CA GLN A 198 -16.30 -3.35 -14.64
C GLN A 198 -14.78 -3.53 -14.44
N MET A 199 -14.10 -2.50 -13.93
CA MET A 199 -12.67 -2.56 -13.64
C MET A 199 -12.36 -3.55 -12.50
N GLY A 200 -13.21 -3.57 -11.47
CA GLY A 200 -13.09 -4.51 -10.34
C GLY A 200 -13.26 -5.96 -10.79
N PHE A 201 -14.25 -6.25 -11.62
CA PHE A 201 -14.43 -7.58 -12.20
C PHE A 201 -13.27 -7.98 -13.13
N ALA A 202 -12.81 -7.07 -13.97
CA ALA A 202 -11.67 -7.36 -14.87
C ALA A 202 -10.38 -7.68 -14.09
N MET A 203 -10.13 -6.97 -12.96
CA MET A 203 -8.98 -7.25 -12.10
C MET A 203 -9.17 -8.47 -11.17
N GLY A 204 -10.40 -8.86 -10.88
CA GLY A 204 -10.68 -10.03 -10.03
C GLY A 204 -10.68 -11.36 -10.79
N VAL A 205 -10.69 -11.32 -12.13
CA VAL A 205 -10.62 -12.51 -13.01
C VAL A 205 -9.18 -12.80 -13.45
N LEU A 206 -8.27 -11.84 -13.35
CA LEU A 206 -6.82 -12.00 -13.63
C LEU A 206 -6.09 -12.43 -12.35
#